data_eac8dbb0aeb152fe9c75e96a15fb0467
#
_entry.id   eac8dbb0aeb152fe9c75e96a15fb0467
#
_cell.length_a   1.000
_cell.length_b   1.000
_cell.length_c   1.000
_cell.angle_alpha   90.00
_cell.angle_beta   90.00
_cell.angle_gamma   90.00
#
_symmetry.space_group_name_H-M   'P 1'
#
loop_
_entity.id
_entity.type
_entity.pdbx_description
1 polymer ?
#
loop_
_entity_poly.entity_id
_entity_poly.type
_entity_poly.pdbx_seq_one_letter_code
_entity_poly.pdbx_strand_id
1 'polypeptide(L)'
;MPLQSALIAPFKTGLDTDLDPWLAPPDSFSEANNVHIHHGYIEKRQGYGFFGILEPMGATVAITGLTNADTGVITTALAHGYSTGDKIYITAVTGMTEVNNKIYTITVLSPTTFSINLDTTSLTAYAGGGTTAVTDVTTDRVMGITRYNQPGGGKTTIAFNASKAYRYNDATSTFVQLDAVGANIFNSGEEDYVWSTNWQSGSDARVNRLYFTNGLVGTPTNPPTADGIRYYDEAVSTTTTTQFNPTLSPAVPATQRTMVGAKLLFTIGQRLVALSTNEYTGPGAGTVTNYPQRARWCAKQNPENWQDTVAGGGGFADAATGDQIVSARAIQNQIIVFFTNSVWSLVPTNDPNRAFRWQRINNFRACDGRMATIGYDRYVVALGNRGITATDGVETRRIDDRLEDFTTDVINFGEFGKVFCERSYANTRWWTLFNNNDVTDNENNSALIYDDISKAFTTYTIKINCLGYGDFSRDYGLDDFTVANGFFDPETGEELSLEDYDEDLTLQSYFWQDGQEALLGGDLNGSIFIMEQDGDDYGDDISSTFTTAAWNPFKDE
;
A
#
# COMPACT_ATOMS: atom_id res chain seq x y z
N MET A 1 -21.12 53.45 3.21
CA MET A 1 -21.57 52.26 2.48
C MET A 1 -21.85 51.17 3.49
N PRO A 2 -22.99 50.49 3.46
CA PRO A 2 -23.18 49.32 4.33
C PRO A 2 -22.15 48.26 3.99
N LEU A 3 -21.54 47.68 5.00
CA LEU A 3 -20.69 46.50 4.86
C LEU A 3 -21.53 45.37 4.22
N GLN A 4 -21.24 45.05 2.97
CA GLN A 4 -21.81 43.86 2.35
C GLN A 4 -21.05 42.63 2.90
N SER A 5 -21.72 41.77 3.61
CA SER A 5 -21.19 40.48 4.03
C SER A 5 -21.61 39.45 2.99
N ALA A 6 -20.65 38.76 2.39
CA ALA A 6 -20.92 37.62 1.53
C ALA A 6 -20.60 36.33 2.33
N LEU A 7 -21.50 35.37 2.33
CA LEU A 7 -21.26 34.04 2.86
C LEU A 7 -20.72 33.15 1.72
N ILE A 8 -19.48 32.74 1.82
CA ILE A 8 -18.88 31.75 0.92
C ILE A 8 -19.03 30.38 1.59
N ALA A 9 -20.16 29.73 1.36
CA ALA A 9 -20.43 28.36 1.78
C ALA A 9 -21.69 27.86 1.04
N PRO A 10 -21.83 26.54 0.80
CA PRO A 10 -20.87 25.47 1.10
C PRO A 10 -19.80 25.33 0.01
N PHE A 11 -18.60 24.95 0.40
CA PHE A 11 -17.54 24.55 -0.54
C PHE A 11 -17.85 23.17 -1.13
N LYS A 12 -17.89 23.06 -2.45
CA LYS A 12 -18.24 21.79 -3.14
C LYS A 12 -17.34 21.46 -4.31
N THR A 13 -16.70 22.47 -4.87
CA THR A 13 -15.96 22.31 -6.13
C THR A 13 -14.59 21.67 -5.91
N GLY A 14 -13.94 21.92 -4.76
CA GLY A 14 -12.60 21.41 -4.47
C GLY A 14 -11.51 22.19 -5.21
N LEU A 15 -10.39 21.52 -5.46
CA LEU A 15 -9.25 22.08 -6.19
C LEU A 15 -9.63 22.29 -7.66
N ASP A 16 -9.36 23.47 -8.19
CA ASP A 16 -9.55 23.87 -9.57
C ASP A 16 -8.31 24.66 -10.01
N THR A 17 -7.46 24.02 -10.81
CA THR A 17 -6.20 24.60 -11.30
C THR A 17 -6.25 24.93 -12.79
N ASP A 18 -7.35 24.58 -13.46
CA ASP A 18 -7.54 24.81 -14.89
C ASP A 18 -7.99 26.24 -15.22
N LEU A 19 -8.74 26.87 -14.29
CA LEU A 19 -9.24 28.22 -14.47
C LEU A 19 -8.41 29.24 -13.68
N ASP A 20 -8.21 30.41 -14.29
CA ASP A 20 -7.69 31.58 -13.55
C ASP A 20 -8.53 31.80 -12.28
N PRO A 21 -7.93 32.11 -11.11
CA PRO A 21 -8.63 32.23 -9.82
C PRO A 21 -9.84 33.17 -9.80
N TRP A 22 -9.92 34.11 -10.74
CA TRP A 22 -11.05 35.05 -10.87
C TRP A 22 -12.13 34.60 -11.86
N LEU A 23 -11.89 33.58 -12.62
CA LEU A 23 -12.89 32.89 -13.46
C LEU A 23 -13.45 31.64 -12.78
N ALA A 24 -12.70 31.10 -11.82
CA ALA A 24 -13.07 29.90 -11.09
C ALA A 24 -14.34 30.10 -10.24
N PRO A 25 -15.12 29.04 -9.99
CA PRO A 25 -16.27 29.10 -9.09
C PRO A 25 -15.88 29.65 -7.71
N PRO A 26 -16.70 30.46 -7.04
CA PRO A 26 -16.38 31.04 -5.74
C PRO A 26 -16.24 30.01 -4.60
N ASP A 27 -16.73 28.78 -4.81
CA ASP A 27 -16.63 27.64 -3.92
C ASP A 27 -15.50 26.67 -4.28
N SER A 28 -14.57 27.08 -5.17
CA SER A 28 -13.37 26.34 -5.54
C SER A 28 -12.12 26.89 -4.85
N PHE A 29 -11.05 26.10 -4.91
CA PHE A 29 -9.75 26.44 -4.38
C PHE A 29 -8.71 26.41 -5.51
N SER A 30 -7.87 27.43 -5.59
CA SER A 30 -6.65 27.39 -6.40
C SER A 30 -5.53 26.59 -5.73
N GLU A 31 -5.59 26.46 -4.39
CA GLU A 31 -4.70 25.63 -3.59
C GLU A 31 -5.50 25.02 -2.43
N ALA A 32 -5.34 23.71 -2.20
CA ALA A 32 -6.00 22.99 -1.11
C ALA A 32 -5.07 21.86 -0.65
N ASN A 33 -4.15 22.17 0.27
CA ASN A 33 -3.14 21.23 0.75
C ASN A 33 -3.37 20.89 2.23
N ASN A 34 -3.31 19.59 2.55
CA ASN A 34 -3.57 19.05 3.88
C ASN A 34 -4.94 19.40 4.46
N VAL A 35 -5.93 19.58 3.58
CA VAL A 35 -7.32 19.84 3.92
C VAL A 35 -8.24 18.92 3.12
N HIS A 36 -9.43 18.67 3.63
CA HIS A 36 -10.51 18.01 2.88
C HIS A 36 -11.83 18.75 3.08
N ILE A 37 -12.78 18.46 2.18
CA ILE A 37 -14.11 19.06 2.23
C ILE A 37 -15.06 18.04 2.85
N HIS A 38 -15.63 18.38 4.01
CA HIS A 38 -16.62 17.55 4.70
C HIS A 38 -17.93 18.33 4.85
N HIS A 39 -19.01 17.82 4.27
CA HIS A 39 -20.34 18.47 4.29
C HIS A 39 -20.35 19.97 3.88
N GLY A 40 -19.42 20.39 3.03
CA GLY A 40 -19.27 21.77 2.60
C GLY A 40 -18.43 22.66 3.52
N TYR A 41 -17.79 22.07 4.52
CA TYR A 41 -16.80 22.73 5.37
C TYR A 41 -15.40 22.27 5.00
N ILE A 42 -14.41 23.11 5.27
CA ILE A 42 -13.00 22.77 5.15
C ILE A 42 -12.51 22.25 6.50
N GLU A 43 -11.95 21.07 6.50
CA GLU A 43 -11.35 20.46 7.67
C GLU A 43 -9.89 20.15 7.40
N LYS A 44 -9.03 20.30 8.41
CA LYS A 44 -7.66 19.79 8.37
C LYS A 44 -7.70 18.27 8.19
N ARG A 45 -6.81 17.70 7.37
CA ARG A 45 -6.72 16.24 7.27
C ARG A 45 -6.32 15.61 8.60
N GLN A 46 -6.73 14.40 8.79
CA GLN A 46 -6.19 13.55 9.84
C GLN A 46 -4.77 13.11 9.47
N GLY A 47 -3.95 12.89 10.47
CA GLY A 47 -2.61 12.36 10.33
C GLY A 47 -2.57 10.84 10.34
N TYR A 48 -1.46 10.29 10.77
CA TYR A 48 -1.26 8.85 10.84
C TYR A 48 -0.51 8.46 12.12
N GLY A 49 -0.94 7.33 12.70
CA GLY A 49 -0.34 6.73 13.88
C GLY A 49 0.58 5.56 13.54
N PHE A 50 1.54 5.27 14.39
CA PHE A 50 2.45 4.14 14.20
C PHE A 50 1.72 2.80 14.39
N PHE A 51 1.88 1.89 13.42
CA PHE A 51 1.35 0.53 13.49
C PHE A 51 2.44 -0.50 13.77
N GLY A 52 3.57 -0.39 13.10
CA GLY A 52 4.67 -1.33 13.25
C GLY A 52 5.83 -1.01 12.32
N ILE A 53 6.86 -1.84 12.38
CA ILE A 53 8.05 -1.69 11.54
C ILE A 53 8.49 -3.05 11.01
N LEU A 54 8.92 -3.07 9.76
CA LEU A 54 9.63 -4.20 9.17
C LEU A 54 11.08 -4.14 9.65
N GLU A 55 11.59 -5.25 10.15
CA GLU A 55 12.93 -5.31 10.70
C GLU A 55 13.97 -4.97 9.62
N PRO A 56 14.85 -3.95 9.84
CA PRO A 56 15.84 -3.56 8.86
C PRO A 56 16.84 -4.67 8.53
N MET A 57 17.29 -4.67 7.29
CA MET A 57 18.26 -5.65 6.76
C MET A 57 19.71 -5.39 7.20
N GLY A 58 19.98 -4.21 7.77
CA GLY A 58 21.32 -3.77 8.17
C GLY A 58 21.93 -4.60 9.30
N ALA A 59 23.26 -4.58 9.37
CA ALA A 59 23.97 -5.21 10.49
C ALA A 59 23.62 -4.52 11.82
N THR A 60 23.32 -5.31 12.82
CA THR A 60 22.98 -4.82 14.15
C THR A 60 24.22 -4.52 15.00
N VAL A 61 24.22 -3.41 15.73
CA VAL A 61 25.24 -3.04 16.71
C VAL A 61 24.63 -2.96 18.10
N ALA A 62 25.25 -3.62 19.08
CA ALA A 62 24.75 -3.67 20.44
C ALA A 62 24.90 -2.30 21.14
N ILE A 63 23.88 -1.91 21.89
CA ILE A 63 23.88 -0.73 22.77
C ILE A 63 24.48 -1.09 24.13
N THR A 64 25.34 -0.24 24.66
CA THR A 64 25.92 -0.38 26.00
C THR A 64 25.56 0.76 26.94
N GLY A 65 24.99 1.83 26.41
CA GLY A 65 24.52 2.97 27.19
C GLY A 65 23.59 3.88 26.42
N LEU A 66 22.65 4.48 27.15
CA LEU A 66 21.74 5.52 26.65
C LEU A 66 21.49 6.53 27.77
N THR A 67 21.73 7.80 27.49
CA THR A 67 21.65 8.86 28.51
C THR A 67 20.23 9.41 28.61
N ASN A 68 19.82 9.80 29.85
CA ASN A 68 18.67 10.67 30.07
C ASN A 68 19.12 12.12 29.93
N ALA A 69 19.03 12.72 28.76
CA ALA A 69 19.50 14.07 28.47
C ALA A 69 18.63 14.74 27.37
N ASP A 70 18.66 16.05 27.35
CA ASP A 70 18.18 16.81 26.19
C ASP A 70 19.17 16.59 25.04
N THR A 71 18.69 15.85 24.06
CA THR A 71 19.31 14.94 23.10
C THR A 71 19.99 13.71 23.76
N GLY A 72 19.21 12.60 23.81
CA GLY A 72 19.71 11.31 24.27
C GLY A 72 20.90 10.82 23.44
N VAL A 73 21.98 10.40 24.12
CA VAL A 73 23.17 9.87 23.48
C VAL A 73 23.26 8.37 23.68
N ILE A 74 23.39 7.63 22.60
CA ILE A 74 23.61 6.19 22.56
C ILE A 74 25.12 5.91 22.51
N THR A 75 25.55 4.94 23.31
CA THR A 75 26.90 4.35 23.26
C THR A 75 26.78 2.92 22.78
N THR A 76 27.58 2.53 21.79
CA THR A 76 27.62 1.18 21.22
C THR A 76 28.81 0.39 21.70
N ALA A 77 28.68 -0.95 21.70
CA ALA A 77 29.77 -1.86 22.14
C ALA A 77 30.98 -1.83 21.18
N LEU A 78 30.73 -1.59 19.90
CA LEU A 78 31.76 -1.52 18.86
C LEU A 78 31.55 -0.25 18.03
N ALA A 79 32.50 0.09 17.18
CA ALA A 79 32.34 1.17 16.21
C ALA A 79 31.13 0.87 15.31
N HIS A 80 30.18 1.81 15.25
CA HIS A 80 28.91 1.62 14.57
C HIS A 80 28.98 1.85 13.06
N GLY A 81 29.94 2.65 12.58
CA GLY A 81 30.10 2.93 11.14
C GLY A 81 29.04 3.86 10.52
N TYR A 82 28.18 4.47 11.34
CA TYR A 82 27.10 5.35 10.88
C TYR A 82 27.62 6.76 10.55
N SER A 83 26.82 7.50 9.78
CA SER A 83 27.05 8.90 9.41
C SER A 83 25.97 9.81 10.02
N THR A 84 26.29 11.07 10.24
CA THR A 84 25.27 12.06 10.64
C THR A 84 24.21 12.19 9.55
N GLY A 85 22.94 12.10 9.94
CA GLY A 85 21.79 12.09 9.02
C GLY A 85 21.25 10.68 8.72
N ASP A 86 21.98 9.62 9.07
CA ASP A 86 21.46 8.26 8.93
C ASP A 86 20.22 8.06 9.80
N LYS A 87 19.32 7.19 9.33
CA LYS A 87 18.15 6.74 10.07
C LYS A 87 18.43 5.39 10.71
N ILE A 88 18.33 5.34 12.03
CA ILE A 88 18.69 4.17 12.84
C ILE A 88 17.45 3.62 13.53
N TYR A 89 17.18 2.34 13.28
CA TYR A 89 16.21 1.56 14.03
C TYR A 89 16.79 1.10 15.36
N ILE A 90 16.02 1.25 16.44
CA ILE A 90 16.40 0.84 17.80
C ILE A 90 15.40 -0.20 18.30
N THR A 91 15.90 -1.27 18.90
CA THR A 91 15.07 -2.33 19.48
C THR A 91 15.72 -2.99 20.69
N ALA A 92 14.92 -3.72 21.48
CA ALA A 92 15.33 -4.54 22.61
C ALA A 92 16.07 -3.79 23.73
N VAL A 93 15.89 -2.48 23.86
CA VAL A 93 16.38 -1.69 25.01
C VAL A 93 15.52 -2.03 26.24
N THR A 94 16.16 -2.23 27.38
CA THR A 94 15.52 -2.42 28.68
C THR A 94 15.66 -1.17 29.54
N GLY A 95 14.65 -0.86 30.34
CA GLY A 95 14.53 0.39 31.08
C GLY A 95 13.87 1.47 30.23
N MET A 96 14.61 2.15 29.37
CA MET A 96 14.09 3.16 28.44
C MET A 96 13.41 2.49 27.22
N THR A 97 12.31 1.80 27.47
CA THR A 97 11.58 1.03 26.44
C THR A 97 10.87 1.91 25.42
N GLU A 98 10.65 3.17 25.72
CA GLU A 98 9.98 4.17 24.89
C GLU A 98 10.73 4.45 23.58
N VAL A 99 12.02 4.12 23.51
CA VAL A 99 12.83 4.26 22.30
C VAL A 99 12.76 3.04 21.39
N ASN A 100 12.19 1.93 21.84
CA ASN A 100 12.13 0.69 21.06
C ASN A 100 11.17 0.78 19.89
N ASN A 101 11.50 0.01 18.85
CA ASN A 101 10.71 -0.15 17.62
C ASN A 101 10.44 1.18 16.91
N LYS A 102 11.41 2.09 16.98
CA LYS A 102 11.35 3.40 16.33
C LYS A 102 12.61 3.69 15.54
N ILE A 103 12.47 4.56 14.55
CA ILE A 103 13.57 5.05 13.71
C ILE A 103 13.89 6.48 14.11
N TYR A 104 15.19 6.75 14.29
CA TYR A 104 15.69 8.06 14.65
C TYR A 104 16.71 8.55 13.64
N THR A 105 16.62 9.82 13.24
CA THR A 105 17.69 10.49 12.51
C THR A 105 18.77 10.88 13.51
N ILE A 106 20.00 10.47 13.26
CA ILE A 106 21.10 10.60 14.23
C ILE A 106 22.09 11.70 13.89
N THR A 107 22.78 12.17 14.92
CA THR A 107 24.00 12.98 14.81
C THR A 107 25.17 12.21 15.41
N VAL A 108 26.16 11.85 14.59
CA VAL A 108 27.34 11.10 15.04
C VAL A 108 28.26 12.01 15.85
N LEU A 109 28.62 11.56 17.06
CA LEU A 109 29.52 12.27 17.98
C LEU A 109 30.93 11.67 18.02
N SER A 110 31.02 10.33 17.92
CA SER A 110 32.27 9.57 17.87
C SER A 110 32.05 8.23 17.15
N PRO A 111 33.08 7.45 16.87
CA PRO A 111 32.89 6.12 16.26
C PRO A 111 32.00 5.16 17.04
N THR A 112 31.81 5.40 18.34
CA THR A 112 31.00 4.55 19.24
C THR A 112 29.84 5.29 19.90
N THR A 113 29.60 6.58 19.57
CA THR A 113 28.51 7.37 20.18
C THR A 113 27.82 8.24 19.17
N PHE A 114 26.50 8.32 19.28
CA PHE A 114 25.65 9.21 18.47
C PHE A 114 24.45 9.70 19.28
N SER A 115 23.92 10.86 18.92
CA SER A 115 22.67 11.40 19.46
C SER A 115 21.49 10.97 18.59
N ILE A 116 20.38 10.63 19.23
CA ILE A 116 19.11 10.29 18.55
C ILE A 116 18.21 11.51 18.32
N ASN A 117 18.68 12.72 18.61
CA ASN A 117 17.94 13.98 18.48
C ASN A 117 16.57 13.99 19.19
N LEU A 118 16.41 13.20 20.24
CA LEU A 118 15.24 13.11 21.10
C LEU A 118 15.58 13.58 22.51
N ASP A 119 14.71 14.38 23.11
CA ASP A 119 14.78 14.67 24.55
C ASP A 119 14.36 13.43 25.35
N THR A 120 15.31 12.84 26.04
CA THR A 120 15.12 11.63 26.86
C THR A 120 15.10 11.92 28.36
N THR A 121 15.07 13.19 28.77
CA THR A 121 15.15 13.60 30.20
C THR A 121 13.97 13.06 31.03
N SER A 122 12.79 12.95 30.44
CA SER A 122 11.58 12.46 31.09
C SER A 122 11.35 10.96 30.93
N LEU A 123 12.16 10.27 30.12
CA LEU A 123 11.98 8.84 29.87
C LEU A 123 12.54 7.98 31.00
N THR A 124 12.11 6.71 31.02
CA THR A 124 12.65 5.72 31.98
C THR A 124 14.16 5.55 31.81
N ALA A 125 14.88 5.39 32.91
CA ALA A 125 16.34 5.23 32.85
C ALA A 125 16.75 3.94 32.13
N TYR A 126 17.78 4.03 31.28
CA TYR A 126 18.34 2.87 30.60
C TYR A 126 18.85 1.84 31.61
N ALA A 127 18.38 0.58 31.46
CA ALA A 127 18.81 -0.52 32.35
C ALA A 127 19.74 -1.53 31.68
N GLY A 128 19.81 -1.52 30.34
CA GLY A 128 20.70 -2.40 29.57
C GLY A 128 20.08 -2.89 28.25
N GLY A 129 20.85 -3.71 27.53
CA GLY A 129 20.43 -4.34 26.28
C GLY A 129 20.25 -3.36 25.13
N GLY A 130 19.60 -3.84 24.09
CA GLY A 130 19.29 -3.08 22.89
C GLY A 130 20.29 -3.25 21.76
N THR A 131 19.77 -3.09 20.55
CA THR A 131 20.53 -3.08 19.31
C THR A 131 20.09 -1.93 18.42
N THR A 132 21.00 -1.49 17.58
CA THR A 132 20.75 -0.49 16.54
C THR A 132 21.08 -1.06 15.18
N ALA A 133 20.31 -0.70 14.15
CA ALA A 133 20.59 -1.02 12.75
C ALA A 133 20.30 0.20 11.88
N VAL A 134 21.15 0.45 10.88
CA VAL A 134 20.86 1.48 9.88
C VAL A 134 19.74 0.99 8.95
N THR A 135 18.79 1.86 8.62
CA THR A 135 17.80 1.57 7.59
C THR A 135 18.33 1.96 6.22
N ASP A 136 18.11 1.11 5.24
CA ASP A 136 18.47 1.37 3.84
C ASP A 136 17.19 1.57 3.01
N VAL A 137 16.97 2.79 2.55
CA VAL A 137 15.79 3.15 1.74
C VAL A 137 15.65 2.37 0.45
N THR A 138 16.68 1.68 -0.01
CA THR A 138 16.63 0.84 -1.21
C THR A 138 16.12 -0.57 -0.91
N THR A 139 16.41 -1.11 0.26
CA THR A 139 16.07 -2.50 0.65
C THR A 139 14.94 -2.58 1.65
N ASP A 140 14.84 -1.62 2.57
CA ASP A 140 13.90 -1.64 3.68
C ASP A 140 12.57 -0.95 3.35
N ARG A 141 12.50 -0.20 2.23
CA ARG A 141 11.26 0.45 1.79
C ARG A 141 10.09 -0.53 1.72
N VAL A 142 8.94 -0.11 2.22
CA VAL A 142 7.72 -0.93 2.13
C VAL A 142 7.22 -0.93 0.68
N MET A 143 7.12 -2.13 0.09
CA MET A 143 6.77 -2.34 -1.32
C MET A 143 5.34 -2.88 -1.51
N GLY A 144 4.63 -3.09 -0.43
CA GLY A 144 3.23 -3.52 -0.47
C GLY A 144 2.75 -3.99 0.89
N ILE A 145 1.47 -3.78 1.14
CA ILE A 145 0.77 -4.22 2.34
C ILE A 145 -0.52 -4.89 1.87
N THR A 146 -0.84 -6.03 2.43
CA THR A 146 -2.02 -6.78 2.03
C THR A 146 -2.55 -7.63 3.18
N ARG A 147 -3.79 -8.04 3.04
CA ARG A 147 -4.46 -8.91 4.00
C ARG A 147 -4.50 -10.34 3.50
N TYR A 148 -4.09 -11.26 4.32
CA TYR A 148 -4.27 -12.69 4.12
C TYR A 148 -5.53 -13.17 4.83
N ASN A 149 -6.41 -13.84 4.10
CA ASN A 149 -7.62 -14.45 4.66
C ASN A 149 -7.31 -15.88 5.13
N GLN A 150 -7.32 -16.10 6.44
CA GLN A 150 -7.02 -17.39 7.05
C GLN A 150 -8.11 -18.43 6.81
N PRO A 151 -7.79 -19.74 6.84
CA PRO A 151 -8.77 -20.81 6.68
C PRO A 151 -9.90 -20.81 7.71
N GLY A 152 -9.66 -20.31 8.91
CA GLY A 152 -10.64 -20.20 10.00
C GLY A 152 -11.55 -18.97 9.95
N GLY A 153 -11.40 -18.10 8.93
CA GLY A 153 -12.13 -16.82 8.82
C GLY A 153 -11.37 -15.65 9.45
N GLY A 154 -10.28 -15.89 10.18
CA GLY A 154 -9.38 -14.86 10.65
C GLY A 154 -8.66 -14.16 9.49
N LYS A 155 -8.03 -13.05 9.80
CA LYS A 155 -7.30 -12.24 8.84
C LYS A 155 -5.95 -11.87 9.44
N THR A 156 -4.95 -11.73 8.63
CA THR A 156 -3.59 -11.35 9.06
C THR A 156 -2.99 -10.39 8.06
N THR A 157 -2.32 -9.37 8.55
CA THR A 157 -1.60 -8.42 7.70
C THR A 157 -0.27 -9.00 7.25
N ILE A 158 -0.02 -8.97 5.96
CA ILE A 158 1.26 -9.31 5.33
C ILE A 158 1.83 -8.05 4.69
N ALA A 159 3.08 -7.75 4.96
CA ALA A 159 3.79 -6.64 4.38
C ALA A 159 5.07 -7.11 3.67
N PHE A 160 5.52 -6.33 2.71
CA PHE A 160 6.67 -6.66 1.88
C PHE A 160 7.63 -5.45 1.85
N ASN A 161 8.92 -5.73 1.97
CA ASN A 161 9.95 -4.78 1.55
C ASN A 161 10.52 -5.19 0.17
N ALA A 162 11.59 -4.53 -0.28
CA ALA A 162 12.20 -4.83 -1.58
C ALA A 162 12.75 -6.27 -1.68
N SER A 163 12.98 -6.95 -0.57
CA SER A 163 13.66 -8.25 -0.54
C SER A 163 12.88 -9.37 0.15
N LYS A 164 11.95 -9.05 1.06
CA LYS A 164 11.34 -10.03 1.97
C LYS A 164 9.84 -9.81 2.16
N ALA A 165 9.19 -10.80 2.76
CA ALA A 165 7.83 -10.74 3.27
C ALA A 165 7.81 -10.86 4.79
N TYR A 166 6.83 -10.20 5.41
CA TYR A 166 6.62 -10.18 6.85
C TYR A 166 5.16 -10.42 7.17
N ARG A 167 4.92 -11.14 8.26
CA ARG A 167 3.59 -11.37 8.82
C ARG A 167 3.45 -10.59 10.12
N TYR A 168 2.36 -9.87 10.27
CA TYR A 168 2.03 -9.24 11.53
C TYR A 168 1.64 -10.30 12.57
N ASN A 169 2.17 -10.18 13.77
CA ASN A 169 1.86 -11.03 14.92
C ASN A 169 1.12 -10.18 15.96
N ASP A 170 -0.17 -10.39 16.07
CA ASP A 170 -1.05 -9.64 16.98
C ASP A 170 -0.62 -9.77 18.45
N ALA A 171 -0.16 -10.96 18.87
CA ALA A 171 0.25 -11.20 20.25
C ALA A 171 1.48 -10.38 20.69
N THR A 172 2.36 -10.00 19.76
CA THR A 172 3.56 -9.21 20.05
C THR A 172 3.53 -7.82 19.45
N SER A 173 2.49 -7.50 18.67
CA SER A 173 2.33 -6.26 17.90
C SER A 173 3.55 -5.93 17.04
N THR A 174 4.16 -6.98 16.43
CA THR A 174 5.38 -6.84 15.61
C THR A 174 5.25 -7.58 14.28
N PHE A 175 5.96 -7.10 13.28
CA PHE A 175 6.13 -7.83 12.02
C PHE A 175 7.24 -8.87 12.15
N VAL A 176 6.91 -10.11 11.84
CA VAL A 176 7.84 -11.26 11.86
C VAL A 176 8.18 -11.63 10.43
N GLN A 177 9.48 -11.69 10.12
CA GLN A 177 9.96 -12.09 8.80
C GLN A 177 9.48 -13.50 8.45
N LEU A 178 8.97 -13.66 7.25
CA LEU A 178 8.73 -14.95 6.61
C LEU A 178 10.02 -15.40 5.89
N ASP A 179 10.19 -16.70 5.79
CA ASP A 179 11.40 -17.35 5.25
C ASP A 179 12.65 -17.23 6.15
N ALA A 180 13.67 -17.98 5.83
CA ALA A 180 14.88 -18.05 6.66
C ALA A 180 15.61 -16.72 6.73
N VAL A 181 16.16 -16.40 7.89
CA VAL A 181 16.99 -15.21 8.09
C VAL A 181 18.10 -15.16 7.03
N GLY A 182 18.20 -14.05 6.31
CA GLY A 182 19.18 -13.84 5.25
C GLY A 182 18.78 -14.31 3.85
N ALA A 183 17.63 -14.99 3.67
CA ALA A 183 17.15 -15.38 2.35
C ALA A 183 16.29 -14.27 1.73
N ASN A 184 16.75 -13.69 0.62
CA ASN A 184 15.94 -12.77 -0.17
C ASN A 184 14.96 -13.57 -1.02
N ILE A 185 13.67 -13.21 -0.94
CA ILE A 185 12.63 -13.77 -1.81
C ILE A 185 12.40 -12.91 -3.04
N PHE A 186 12.82 -11.64 -2.99
CA PHE A 186 12.76 -10.68 -4.08
C PHE A 186 14.09 -9.93 -4.26
N ASN A 187 14.28 -9.38 -5.46
CA ASN A 187 15.32 -8.40 -5.80
C ASN A 187 14.63 -7.19 -6.46
N SER A 188 13.65 -6.63 -5.77
CA SER A 188 12.84 -5.53 -6.28
C SER A 188 13.65 -4.23 -6.37
N GLY A 189 13.51 -3.52 -7.49
CA GLY A 189 13.87 -2.12 -7.61
C GLY A 189 12.79 -1.23 -6.98
N GLU A 190 12.96 0.08 -7.10
CA GLU A 190 12.10 1.08 -6.44
C GLU A 190 10.66 1.14 -6.98
N GLU A 191 10.43 0.64 -8.19
CA GLU A 191 9.12 0.61 -8.88
C GLU A 191 8.44 -0.76 -8.85
N ASP A 192 9.12 -1.79 -8.32
CA ASP A 192 8.67 -3.18 -8.37
C ASP A 192 7.78 -3.53 -7.18
N TYR A 193 6.72 -2.74 -6.96
CA TYR A 193 5.75 -2.98 -5.92
C TYR A 193 5.17 -4.39 -5.98
N VAL A 194 4.83 -4.96 -4.82
CA VAL A 194 4.27 -6.30 -4.74
C VAL A 194 2.78 -6.27 -5.02
N TRP A 195 2.36 -7.01 -6.04
CA TRP A 195 0.96 -7.26 -6.34
C TRP A 195 0.51 -8.56 -5.70
N SER A 196 -0.66 -8.55 -5.05
CA SER A 196 -1.18 -9.72 -4.36
C SER A 196 -2.64 -10.01 -4.68
N THR A 197 -3.05 -11.27 -4.49
CA THR A 197 -4.45 -11.70 -4.57
C THR A 197 -4.70 -12.89 -3.66
N ASN A 198 -5.82 -12.87 -2.93
CA ASN A 198 -6.26 -14.00 -2.14
C ASN A 198 -6.98 -15.03 -3.00
N TRP A 199 -6.70 -16.29 -2.75
CA TRP A 199 -7.42 -17.44 -3.29
C TRP A 199 -8.09 -18.19 -2.15
N GLN A 200 -9.39 -18.45 -2.31
CA GLN A 200 -10.15 -19.29 -1.38
C GLN A 200 -10.87 -20.39 -2.15
N SER A 201 -10.69 -21.64 -1.71
CA SER A 201 -11.39 -22.78 -2.27
C SER A 201 -12.60 -23.13 -1.41
N GLY A 202 -13.79 -23.16 -2.02
CA GLY A 202 -15.03 -23.47 -1.31
C GLY A 202 -15.25 -24.96 -1.00
N SER A 203 -14.44 -25.89 -1.53
CA SER A 203 -14.71 -27.33 -1.45
C SER A 203 -13.58 -28.20 -0.89
N ASP A 204 -12.38 -27.67 -0.76
CA ASP A 204 -11.23 -28.41 -0.27
C ASP A 204 -10.55 -27.61 0.85
N ALA A 205 -10.41 -28.21 2.02
CA ALA A 205 -9.73 -27.63 3.18
C ALA A 205 -8.27 -27.21 2.91
N ARG A 206 -7.85 -27.32 1.66
CA ARG A 206 -6.45 -27.16 1.28
C ARG A 206 -6.05 -25.74 0.93
N VAL A 207 -6.91 -24.80 0.64
CA VAL A 207 -6.33 -23.72 -0.15
C VAL A 207 -6.96 -22.36 0.12
N ASN A 208 -6.64 -21.79 1.26
CA ASN A 208 -6.66 -20.33 1.39
C ASN A 208 -5.21 -19.86 1.22
N ARG A 209 -4.90 -19.26 0.08
CA ARG A 209 -3.55 -18.81 -0.24
C ARG A 209 -3.54 -17.34 -0.62
N LEU A 210 -2.53 -16.65 -0.16
CA LEU A 210 -2.16 -15.34 -0.69
C LEU A 210 -1.11 -15.55 -1.78
N TYR A 211 -1.48 -15.32 -3.04
CA TYR A 211 -0.51 -15.28 -4.13
C TYR A 211 0.00 -13.86 -4.31
N PHE A 212 1.31 -13.72 -4.55
CA PHE A 212 1.92 -12.42 -4.73
C PHE A 212 3.11 -12.47 -5.70
N THR A 213 3.44 -11.32 -6.30
CA THR A 213 4.52 -11.17 -7.28
C THR A 213 5.04 -9.74 -7.29
N ASN A 214 6.35 -9.57 -7.43
CA ASN A 214 6.95 -8.25 -7.71
C ASN A 214 6.96 -7.89 -9.20
N GLY A 215 6.46 -8.77 -10.07
CA GLY A 215 6.40 -8.56 -11.52
C GLY A 215 7.67 -8.93 -12.26
N LEU A 216 8.74 -9.24 -11.56
CA LEU A 216 10.00 -9.68 -12.13
C LEU A 216 9.97 -11.18 -12.50
N VAL A 217 10.93 -11.58 -13.28
CA VAL A 217 11.07 -12.98 -13.75
C VAL A 217 11.79 -13.79 -12.69
N GLY A 218 11.12 -14.82 -12.17
CA GLY A 218 11.76 -15.79 -11.29
C GLY A 218 12.85 -16.57 -12.03
N THR A 219 13.88 -16.98 -11.31
CA THR A 219 14.92 -17.83 -11.89
C THR A 219 14.38 -19.24 -12.09
N PRO A 220 14.55 -19.84 -13.28
CA PRO A 220 14.03 -21.19 -13.56
C PRO A 220 14.89 -22.30 -12.93
N THR A 221 15.87 -21.97 -12.12
CA THR A 221 16.72 -22.93 -11.41
C THR A 221 15.95 -23.61 -10.27
N ASN A 222 16.31 -24.84 -9.96
CA ASN A 222 15.73 -25.57 -8.82
C ASN A 222 16.81 -25.75 -7.72
N PRO A 223 16.67 -25.11 -6.54
CA PRO A 223 15.56 -24.22 -6.15
C PRO A 223 15.63 -22.85 -6.84
N PRO A 224 14.48 -22.23 -7.13
CA PRO A 224 14.42 -20.84 -7.60
C PRO A 224 14.91 -19.91 -6.47
N THR A 225 15.76 -18.97 -6.81
CA THR A 225 16.49 -18.19 -5.80
C THR A 225 15.79 -16.91 -5.38
N ALA A 226 15.08 -16.24 -6.27
CA ALA A 226 14.34 -15.01 -5.97
C ALA A 226 13.34 -14.69 -7.10
N ASP A 227 12.45 -13.74 -6.84
CA ASP A 227 11.48 -13.16 -7.78
C ASP A 227 10.40 -14.13 -8.30
N GLY A 228 9.58 -13.65 -9.22
CA GLY A 228 8.49 -14.42 -9.82
C GLY A 228 7.25 -14.47 -8.93
N ILE A 229 6.48 -15.56 -9.05
CA ILE A 229 5.24 -15.74 -8.29
C ILE A 229 5.53 -16.58 -7.05
N ARG A 230 5.01 -16.15 -5.91
CA ARG A 230 5.05 -16.91 -4.65
C ARG A 230 3.66 -16.97 -4.03
N TYR A 231 3.49 -17.85 -3.07
CA TYR A 231 2.32 -17.85 -2.21
C TYR A 231 2.67 -18.07 -0.74
N TYR A 232 1.82 -17.57 0.12
CA TYR A 232 1.76 -17.87 1.54
C TYR A 232 0.52 -18.71 1.82
N ASP A 233 0.68 -19.77 2.60
CA ASP A 233 -0.37 -20.69 3.00
C ASP A 233 -0.11 -21.13 4.45
N GLU A 234 -0.86 -20.59 5.38
CA GLU A 234 -0.67 -20.84 6.81
C GLU A 234 -0.92 -22.30 7.19
N ALA A 235 -1.77 -23.02 6.45
CA ALA A 235 -2.01 -24.44 6.67
C ALA A 235 -0.78 -25.30 6.30
N VAL A 236 0.12 -24.77 5.47
CA VAL A 236 1.38 -25.43 5.10
C VAL A 236 2.52 -24.98 6.01
N SER A 237 2.65 -23.67 6.23
CA SER A 237 3.69 -23.10 7.08
C SER A 237 3.30 -21.70 7.54
N THR A 238 3.50 -21.42 8.82
CA THR A 238 3.30 -20.07 9.41
C THR A 238 4.51 -19.16 9.25
N THR A 239 5.65 -19.69 8.78
CA THR A 239 6.94 -18.98 8.77
C THR A 239 7.61 -18.93 7.41
N THR A 240 7.05 -19.56 6.37
CA THR A 240 7.70 -19.62 5.05
C THR A 240 6.73 -19.37 3.92
N THR A 241 7.23 -18.76 2.85
CA THR A 241 6.54 -18.62 1.58
C THR A 241 7.01 -19.71 0.59
N THR A 242 6.21 -20.02 -0.39
CA THR A 242 6.53 -21.05 -1.39
C THR A 242 6.58 -20.42 -2.79
N GLN A 243 7.65 -20.72 -3.53
CA GLN A 243 7.76 -20.37 -4.94
C GLN A 243 6.69 -21.11 -5.75
N PHE A 244 6.03 -20.39 -6.66
CA PHE A 244 4.97 -20.93 -7.49
C PHE A 244 5.33 -20.89 -8.97
N ASN A 245 5.76 -22.05 -9.49
CA ASN A 245 6.15 -22.24 -10.89
C ASN A 245 5.27 -23.32 -11.53
N PRO A 246 4.00 -23.03 -11.87
CA PRO A 246 3.10 -24.06 -12.37
C PRO A 246 3.50 -24.56 -13.76
N THR A 247 3.34 -25.87 -13.97
CA THR A 247 3.57 -26.52 -15.26
C THR A 247 2.43 -26.20 -16.22
N LEU A 248 2.77 -25.79 -17.45
CA LEU A 248 1.85 -25.34 -18.49
C LEU A 248 1.58 -26.39 -19.58
N SER A 249 2.50 -27.33 -19.75
CA SER A 249 2.38 -28.42 -20.72
C SER A 249 2.79 -29.74 -20.09
N PRO A 250 2.35 -30.90 -20.64
CA PRO A 250 2.74 -32.19 -20.12
C PRO A 250 4.26 -32.37 -20.09
N ALA A 251 4.71 -33.20 -19.16
CA ALA A 251 6.11 -33.45 -18.83
C ALA A 251 6.88 -34.23 -19.92
N VAL A 252 6.97 -33.70 -21.12
CA VAL A 252 8.05 -34.13 -22.04
C VAL A 252 9.23 -33.20 -21.76
N PRO A 253 10.34 -33.67 -21.17
CA PRO A 253 11.38 -32.81 -20.62
C PRO A 253 11.90 -31.75 -21.59
N ALA A 254 12.00 -32.10 -22.89
CA ALA A 254 12.52 -31.19 -23.91
C ALA A 254 11.58 -30.02 -24.29
N THR A 255 10.27 -30.15 -24.03
CA THR A 255 9.24 -29.17 -24.43
C THR A 255 8.34 -28.73 -23.25
N GLN A 256 8.69 -29.11 -22.03
CA GLN A 256 7.96 -28.71 -20.85
C GLN A 256 8.00 -27.18 -20.73
N ARG A 257 6.81 -26.58 -20.56
CA ARG A 257 6.67 -25.16 -20.27
C ARG A 257 6.27 -24.96 -18.83
N THR A 258 6.85 -23.95 -18.21
CA THR A 258 6.58 -23.56 -16.82
C THR A 258 6.42 -22.06 -16.76
N MET A 259 5.42 -21.57 -16.03
CA MET A 259 5.31 -20.14 -15.77
C MET A 259 6.28 -19.74 -14.66
N VAL A 260 7.15 -18.78 -14.92
CA VAL A 260 8.20 -18.32 -13.99
C VAL A 260 8.01 -16.88 -13.52
N GLY A 261 6.98 -16.21 -13.97
CA GLY A 261 6.64 -14.86 -13.55
C GLY A 261 5.35 -14.37 -14.20
N ALA A 262 4.72 -13.40 -13.57
CA ALA A 262 3.60 -12.63 -14.10
C ALA A 262 3.62 -11.23 -13.49
N LYS A 263 3.16 -10.24 -14.24
CA LYS A 263 3.11 -8.85 -13.76
C LYS A 263 1.97 -8.63 -12.77
N LEU A 264 0.81 -9.23 -13.01
CA LEU A 264 -0.41 -9.05 -12.20
C LEU A 264 -1.12 -10.39 -12.01
N LEU A 265 -1.77 -10.54 -10.86
CA LEU A 265 -2.52 -11.73 -10.47
C LEU A 265 -3.94 -11.35 -10.04
N PHE A 266 -4.93 -12.16 -10.42
CA PHE A 266 -6.33 -11.95 -10.06
C PHE A 266 -7.02 -13.27 -9.75
N THR A 267 -7.97 -13.23 -8.85
CA THR A 267 -8.91 -14.32 -8.60
C THR A 267 -10.28 -13.93 -9.13
N ILE A 268 -10.74 -14.57 -10.20
CA ILE A 268 -12.03 -14.30 -10.83
C ILE A 268 -12.64 -15.56 -11.45
N GLY A 269 -13.94 -15.71 -11.34
CA GLY A 269 -14.65 -16.86 -11.91
C GLY A 269 -14.17 -18.21 -11.38
N GLN A 270 -13.74 -18.27 -10.12
CA GLN A 270 -13.14 -19.44 -9.48
C GLN A 270 -11.83 -19.91 -10.17
N ARG A 271 -11.11 -19.00 -10.79
CA ARG A 271 -9.82 -19.22 -11.41
C ARG A 271 -8.80 -18.18 -10.96
N LEU A 272 -7.56 -18.62 -10.78
CA LEU A 272 -6.43 -17.70 -10.67
C LEU A 272 -6.01 -17.31 -12.09
N VAL A 273 -5.90 -16.01 -12.33
CA VAL A 273 -5.54 -15.41 -13.62
C VAL A 273 -4.23 -14.64 -13.47
N ALA A 274 -3.30 -14.89 -14.37
CA ALA A 274 -2.01 -14.19 -14.45
C ALA A 274 -1.96 -13.37 -15.75
N LEU A 275 -1.57 -12.11 -15.64
CA LEU A 275 -1.44 -11.19 -16.77
C LEU A 275 0.02 -10.81 -17.01
N SER A 276 0.41 -10.68 -18.28
CA SER A 276 1.80 -10.41 -18.71
C SER A 276 2.74 -11.46 -18.16
N THR A 277 2.73 -12.66 -18.75
CA THR A 277 3.40 -13.84 -18.22
C THR A 277 4.78 -14.05 -18.81
N ASN A 278 5.69 -14.58 -18.00
CA ASN A 278 6.99 -15.09 -18.40
C ASN A 278 6.97 -16.62 -18.33
N GLU A 279 7.27 -17.26 -19.44
CA GLU A 279 7.22 -18.72 -19.59
C GLU A 279 8.60 -19.27 -19.93
N TYR A 280 9.01 -20.27 -19.19
CA TYR A 280 10.26 -20.98 -19.40
C TYR A 280 9.99 -22.28 -20.19
N THR A 281 10.82 -22.55 -21.18
CA THR A 281 10.71 -23.77 -22.00
C THR A 281 12.02 -24.53 -21.99
N GLY A 282 11.95 -25.83 -21.70
CA GLY A 282 13.06 -26.79 -21.81
C GLY A 282 13.65 -27.24 -20.46
N PRO A 283 14.51 -28.23 -20.46
CA PRO A 283 15.26 -28.67 -19.29
C PRO A 283 16.54 -27.84 -19.10
N GLY A 284 16.95 -27.66 -17.86
CA GLY A 284 18.24 -27.03 -17.52
C GLY A 284 18.29 -25.53 -17.90
N ALA A 285 19.17 -25.17 -18.81
CA ALA A 285 19.37 -23.80 -19.29
C ALA A 285 18.42 -23.42 -20.45
N GLY A 286 17.14 -23.71 -20.32
CA GLY A 286 16.13 -23.38 -21.33
C GLY A 286 15.92 -21.86 -21.51
N THR A 287 14.94 -21.48 -22.32
CA THR A 287 14.68 -20.09 -22.70
C THR A 287 13.45 -19.55 -21.98
N VAL A 288 13.59 -18.35 -21.41
CA VAL A 288 12.44 -17.56 -20.91
C VAL A 288 11.89 -16.72 -22.05
N THR A 289 10.59 -16.80 -22.29
CA THR A 289 9.86 -15.97 -23.26
C THR A 289 8.87 -15.10 -22.50
N ASN A 290 8.93 -13.80 -22.77
CA ASN A 290 7.98 -12.84 -22.23
C ASN A 290 6.78 -12.70 -23.16
N TYR A 291 5.58 -12.78 -22.59
CA TYR A 291 4.31 -12.56 -23.28
C TYR A 291 3.56 -11.37 -22.68
N PRO A 292 3.91 -10.14 -23.05
CA PRO A 292 3.43 -8.92 -22.39
C PRO A 292 1.93 -8.65 -22.60
N GLN A 293 1.29 -9.31 -23.58
CA GLN A 293 -0.16 -9.17 -23.86
C GLN A 293 -0.99 -10.38 -23.45
N ARG A 294 -0.37 -11.38 -22.78
CA ARG A 294 -1.00 -12.65 -22.45
C ARG A 294 -1.79 -12.58 -21.14
N ALA A 295 -3.00 -13.11 -21.16
CA ALA A 295 -3.70 -13.60 -19.98
C ALA A 295 -3.63 -15.12 -19.93
N ARG A 296 -3.25 -15.66 -18.79
CA ARG A 296 -3.22 -17.10 -18.52
C ARG A 296 -4.03 -17.40 -17.27
N TRP A 297 -4.69 -18.55 -17.21
CA TRP A 297 -5.53 -18.94 -16.09
C TRP A 297 -5.38 -20.41 -15.73
N CYS A 298 -5.66 -20.76 -14.47
CA CYS A 298 -5.72 -22.13 -13.98
C CYS A 298 -7.03 -22.83 -14.34
N ALA A 299 -7.12 -24.12 -14.08
CA ALA A 299 -8.37 -24.87 -14.09
C ALA A 299 -9.35 -24.29 -13.06
N LYS A 300 -10.66 -24.48 -13.31
CA LYS A 300 -11.69 -24.00 -12.38
C LYS A 300 -11.55 -24.69 -11.02
N GLN A 301 -11.53 -23.90 -9.94
CA GLN A 301 -11.36 -24.35 -8.54
C GLN A 301 -10.05 -25.09 -8.24
N ASN A 302 -9.09 -25.12 -9.16
CA ASN A 302 -7.81 -25.78 -8.95
C ASN A 302 -6.65 -24.86 -9.37
N PRO A 303 -6.04 -24.12 -8.43
CA PRO A 303 -4.95 -23.19 -8.71
C PRO A 303 -3.63 -23.87 -9.08
N GLU A 304 -3.50 -25.18 -8.89
CA GLU A 304 -2.30 -25.95 -9.24
C GLU A 304 -2.29 -26.39 -10.72
N ASN A 305 -3.45 -26.50 -11.37
CA ASN A 305 -3.56 -26.99 -12.73
C ASN A 305 -3.62 -25.86 -13.75
N TRP A 306 -2.51 -25.60 -14.42
CA TRP A 306 -2.35 -24.58 -15.46
C TRP A 306 -2.13 -25.17 -16.86
N GLN A 307 -2.27 -26.49 -17.01
CA GLN A 307 -2.01 -27.19 -18.26
C GLN A 307 -3.03 -26.78 -19.33
N ASP A 308 -2.55 -26.24 -20.44
CA ASP A 308 -3.37 -25.78 -21.57
C ASP A 308 -3.65 -26.87 -22.61
N THR A 309 -3.10 -28.05 -22.43
CA THR A 309 -3.23 -29.21 -23.31
C THR A 309 -4.24 -30.25 -22.82
N VAL A 310 -4.79 -30.05 -21.61
CA VAL A 310 -5.73 -30.99 -20.98
C VAL A 310 -7.11 -30.35 -20.96
N ALA A 311 -8.12 -31.10 -21.40
CA ALA A 311 -9.52 -30.62 -21.36
C ALA A 311 -9.93 -30.31 -19.91
N GLY A 312 -10.52 -29.14 -19.69
CA GLY A 312 -10.87 -28.63 -18.35
C GLY A 312 -9.70 -28.10 -17.52
N GLY A 313 -8.50 -28.13 -18.06
CA GLY A 313 -7.30 -27.58 -17.44
C GLY A 313 -7.25 -26.05 -17.47
N GLY A 314 -6.04 -25.52 -17.37
CA GLY A 314 -5.74 -24.11 -17.59
C GLY A 314 -5.87 -23.71 -19.06
N GLY A 315 -5.54 -22.47 -19.35
CA GLY A 315 -5.52 -21.95 -20.71
C GLY A 315 -4.88 -20.58 -20.79
N PHE A 316 -4.82 -20.02 -21.99
CA PHE A 316 -4.35 -18.67 -22.23
C PHE A 316 -5.08 -18.00 -23.39
N ALA A 317 -5.01 -16.69 -23.42
CA ALA A 317 -5.43 -15.87 -24.55
C ALA A 317 -4.51 -14.67 -24.68
N ASP A 318 -4.06 -14.39 -25.88
CA ASP A 318 -3.29 -13.19 -26.21
C ASP A 318 -4.22 -12.11 -26.73
N ALA A 319 -4.09 -10.88 -26.22
CA ALA A 319 -4.81 -9.74 -26.77
C ALA A 319 -4.25 -9.43 -28.17
N ALA A 320 -5.16 -9.11 -29.11
CA ALA A 320 -4.79 -8.80 -30.48
C ALA A 320 -4.21 -7.39 -30.62
N THR A 321 -3.11 -7.12 -29.90
CA THR A 321 -2.39 -5.86 -29.91
C THR A 321 -0.88 -6.12 -29.77
N GLY A 322 -0.06 -5.19 -30.23
CA GLY A 322 1.39 -5.17 -29.96
C GLY A 322 1.75 -4.44 -28.66
N ASP A 323 0.76 -3.87 -27.97
CA ASP A 323 0.95 -3.14 -26.72
C ASP A 323 1.25 -4.09 -25.55
N GLN A 324 1.87 -3.55 -24.50
CA GLN A 324 2.14 -4.26 -23.26
C GLN A 324 1.09 -3.94 -22.20
N ILE A 325 0.78 -4.92 -21.35
CA ILE A 325 -0.05 -4.71 -20.17
C ILE A 325 0.72 -3.85 -19.16
N VAL A 326 0.12 -2.74 -18.77
CA VAL A 326 0.63 -1.82 -17.75
C VAL A 326 0.04 -2.14 -16.39
N SER A 327 -1.28 -2.05 -16.26
CA SER A 327 -2.02 -2.26 -15.02
C SER A 327 -3.37 -2.92 -15.30
N ALA A 328 -4.06 -3.36 -14.26
CA ALA A 328 -5.41 -3.88 -14.36
C ALA A 328 -6.14 -3.78 -13.02
N ARG A 329 -7.49 -3.79 -13.06
CA ARG A 329 -8.35 -3.97 -11.88
C ARG A 329 -9.57 -4.80 -12.23
N ALA A 330 -10.03 -5.58 -11.28
CA ALA A 330 -11.27 -6.33 -11.41
C ALA A 330 -12.46 -5.44 -11.05
N ILE A 331 -13.51 -5.49 -11.87
CA ILE A 331 -14.81 -4.91 -11.56
C ILE A 331 -15.90 -5.94 -11.85
N GLN A 332 -16.85 -6.09 -10.95
CA GLN A 332 -17.92 -7.06 -11.08
C GLN A 332 -17.38 -8.45 -11.48
N ASN A 333 -17.64 -8.92 -12.68
CA ASN A 333 -17.20 -10.22 -13.19
C ASN A 333 -16.26 -10.09 -14.41
N GLN A 334 -15.46 -9.04 -14.50
CA GLN A 334 -14.48 -8.83 -15.57
C GLN A 334 -13.23 -8.15 -15.03
N ILE A 335 -12.12 -8.26 -15.76
CA ILE A 335 -10.89 -7.55 -15.46
C ILE A 335 -10.69 -6.46 -16.52
N ILE A 336 -10.64 -5.22 -16.10
CA ILE A 336 -10.24 -4.11 -16.97
C ILE A 336 -8.73 -4.07 -17.02
N VAL A 337 -8.15 -4.10 -18.20
CA VAL A 337 -6.71 -4.18 -18.42
C VAL A 337 -6.27 -2.99 -19.25
N PHE A 338 -5.34 -2.24 -18.69
CA PHE A 338 -4.72 -1.09 -19.31
C PHE A 338 -3.43 -1.52 -20.01
N PHE A 339 -3.43 -1.35 -21.30
CA PHE A 339 -2.24 -1.50 -22.14
C PHE A 339 -1.59 -0.13 -22.37
N THR A 340 -0.39 -0.12 -22.90
CA THR A 340 0.35 1.12 -23.17
C THR A 340 -0.46 2.15 -23.96
N ASN A 341 -1.26 1.74 -24.96
CA ASN A 341 -2.02 2.65 -25.82
C ASN A 341 -3.48 2.25 -26.00
N SER A 342 -4.01 1.32 -25.20
CA SER A 342 -5.38 0.85 -25.34
C SER A 342 -5.91 0.30 -24.02
N VAL A 343 -7.24 0.27 -23.90
CA VAL A 343 -7.95 -0.31 -22.76
C VAL A 343 -8.78 -1.49 -23.23
N TRP A 344 -8.67 -2.60 -22.53
CA TRP A 344 -9.35 -3.84 -22.84
C TRP A 344 -10.07 -4.40 -21.62
N SER A 345 -11.06 -5.24 -21.87
CA SER A 345 -11.72 -6.05 -20.85
C SER A 345 -11.42 -7.53 -21.08
N LEU A 346 -11.05 -8.23 -20.04
CA LEU A 346 -10.96 -9.69 -20.04
C LEU A 346 -12.22 -10.25 -19.37
N VAL A 347 -13.10 -10.79 -20.19
CA VAL A 347 -14.46 -11.21 -19.79
C VAL A 347 -14.52 -12.72 -19.67
N PRO A 348 -15.01 -13.29 -18.54
CA PRO A 348 -15.29 -14.72 -18.44
C PRO A 348 -16.32 -15.16 -19.47
N THR A 349 -16.15 -16.37 -19.97
CA THR A 349 -17.10 -17.02 -20.87
C THR A 349 -17.66 -18.29 -20.23
N ASN A 350 -18.75 -18.78 -20.76
CA ASN A 350 -19.31 -20.08 -20.35
C ASN A 350 -18.70 -21.28 -21.11
N ASP A 351 -17.73 -21.03 -22.00
CA ASP A 351 -17.03 -22.07 -22.74
C ASP A 351 -15.90 -22.68 -21.89
N PRO A 352 -15.93 -23.97 -21.57
CA PRO A 352 -14.88 -24.60 -20.78
C PRO A 352 -13.50 -24.60 -21.45
N ASN A 353 -13.43 -24.51 -22.78
CA ASN A 353 -12.19 -24.47 -23.54
C ASN A 353 -11.64 -23.04 -23.71
N ARG A 354 -12.49 -22.04 -23.55
CA ARG A 354 -12.16 -20.62 -23.64
C ARG A 354 -12.73 -19.87 -22.46
N ALA A 355 -12.17 -20.09 -21.27
CA ALA A 355 -12.72 -19.51 -20.05
C ALA A 355 -12.79 -17.98 -20.05
N PHE A 356 -11.94 -17.32 -20.82
CA PHE A 356 -11.92 -15.86 -20.96
C PHE A 356 -11.77 -15.44 -22.43
N ARG A 357 -12.28 -14.24 -22.73
CA ARG A 357 -12.10 -13.57 -24.03
C ARG A 357 -11.68 -12.12 -23.82
N TRP A 358 -10.84 -11.63 -24.71
CA TRP A 358 -10.51 -10.23 -24.80
C TRP A 358 -11.58 -9.44 -25.56
N GLN A 359 -11.90 -8.27 -25.01
CA GLN A 359 -12.78 -7.29 -25.65
C GLN A 359 -12.10 -5.92 -25.55
N ARG A 360 -11.88 -5.28 -26.69
CA ARG A 360 -11.29 -3.94 -26.73
C ARG A 360 -12.35 -2.91 -26.39
N ILE A 361 -12.03 -2.00 -25.47
CA ILE A 361 -12.89 -0.88 -25.09
C ILE A 361 -12.56 0.34 -25.95
N ASN A 362 -11.28 0.76 -25.96
CA ASN A 362 -10.84 1.92 -26.74
C ASN A 362 -9.34 1.89 -27.04
N ASN A 363 -8.86 2.93 -27.77
CA ASN A 363 -7.48 3.20 -28.11
C ASN A 363 -6.99 4.44 -27.37
N PHE A 364 -7.03 4.42 -26.06
CA PHE A 364 -6.63 5.55 -25.23
C PHE A 364 -5.54 5.11 -24.26
N ARG A 365 -4.47 5.90 -24.15
CA ARG A 365 -3.44 5.70 -23.13
C ARG A 365 -3.96 6.26 -21.80
N ALA A 366 -4.51 5.38 -20.99
CA ALA A 366 -5.21 5.75 -19.76
C ALA A 366 -4.38 5.53 -18.49
N CYS A 367 -3.32 4.72 -18.56
CA CYS A 367 -2.53 4.33 -17.39
C CYS A 367 -1.06 4.16 -17.77
N ASP A 368 -0.16 4.69 -16.96
CA ASP A 368 1.29 4.61 -17.17
C ASP A 368 2.03 3.87 -16.04
N GLY A 369 1.42 3.69 -14.87
CA GLY A 369 2.01 2.99 -13.72
C GLY A 369 1.32 1.69 -13.37
N ARG A 370 2.09 0.71 -12.87
CA ARG A 370 1.56 -0.61 -12.46
C ARG A 370 0.51 -0.50 -11.36
N MET A 371 0.75 0.37 -10.38
CA MET A 371 -0.14 0.61 -9.23
C MET A 371 -1.01 1.86 -9.40
N ALA A 372 -0.96 2.53 -10.54
CA ALA A 372 -1.68 3.77 -10.82
C ALA A 372 -3.16 3.55 -11.22
N THR A 373 -3.81 2.58 -10.58
CA THR A 373 -5.22 2.24 -10.85
C THR A 373 -5.97 1.94 -9.56
N ILE A 374 -7.26 2.32 -9.50
CA ILE A 374 -8.15 2.08 -8.37
C ILE A 374 -9.42 1.39 -8.87
N GLY A 375 -9.81 0.33 -8.18
CA GLY A 375 -11.07 -0.37 -8.46
C GLY A 375 -12.21 0.16 -7.60
N TYR A 376 -13.31 0.53 -8.23
CA TYR A 376 -14.60 0.72 -7.59
C TYR A 376 -15.55 -0.42 -7.98
N ASP A 377 -16.73 -0.45 -7.40
CA ASP A 377 -17.69 -1.52 -7.66
C ASP A 377 -18.15 -1.56 -9.12
N ARG A 378 -18.23 -0.41 -9.79
CA ARG A 378 -18.76 -0.25 -11.14
C ARG A 378 -17.82 0.36 -12.15
N TYR A 379 -16.70 0.92 -11.73
CA TYR A 379 -15.74 1.55 -12.61
C TYR A 379 -14.32 1.43 -12.05
N VAL A 380 -13.36 1.55 -12.93
CA VAL A 380 -11.93 1.63 -12.59
C VAL A 380 -11.44 3.02 -12.93
N VAL A 381 -10.74 3.62 -12.00
CA VAL A 381 -10.02 4.86 -12.23
C VAL A 381 -8.56 4.55 -12.52
N ALA A 382 -7.98 5.25 -13.46
CA ALA A 382 -6.59 5.14 -13.83
C ALA A 382 -5.96 6.52 -14.01
N LEU A 383 -4.72 6.65 -13.53
CA LEU A 383 -3.89 7.82 -13.75
C LEU A 383 -2.85 7.52 -14.84
N GLY A 384 -2.72 8.41 -15.79
CA GLY A 384 -1.73 8.36 -16.88
C GLY A 384 -1.28 9.75 -17.29
N ASN A 385 -0.37 9.82 -18.25
CA ASN A 385 0.17 11.09 -18.75
C ASN A 385 -0.86 11.98 -19.48
N ARG A 386 -2.07 11.49 -19.66
CA ARG A 386 -3.20 12.25 -20.24
C ARG A 386 -4.27 12.58 -19.21
N GLY A 387 -3.90 12.52 -17.93
CA GLY A 387 -4.77 12.83 -16.82
C GLY A 387 -5.44 11.61 -16.19
N ILE A 388 -6.52 11.87 -15.47
CA ILE A 388 -7.26 10.86 -14.70
C ILE A 388 -8.48 10.42 -15.49
N THR A 389 -8.59 9.12 -15.70
CA THR A 389 -9.67 8.52 -16.46
C THR A 389 -10.48 7.51 -15.64
N ALA A 390 -11.77 7.42 -15.90
CA ALA A 390 -12.64 6.38 -15.36
C ALA A 390 -13.21 5.54 -16.49
N THR A 391 -13.23 4.21 -16.32
CA THR A 391 -13.85 3.27 -17.26
C THR A 391 -14.78 2.31 -16.54
N ASP A 392 -15.97 2.10 -17.09
CA ASP A 392 -16.97 1.15 -16.59
C ASP A 392 -16.91 -0.23 -17.30
N GLY A 393 -15.95 -0.40 -18.21
CA GLY A 393 -15.81 -1.60 -19.03
C GLY A 393 -16.51 -1.51 -20.40
N VAL A 394 -17.18 -0.41 -20.68
CA VAL A 394 -17.83 -0.11 -21.96
C VAL A 394 -17.20 1.13 -22.60
N GLU A 395 -17.05 2.19 -21.81
CA GLU A 395 -16.44 3.44 -22.23
C GLU A 395 -15.37 3.93 -21.25
N THR A 396 -14.56 4.87 -21.69
CA THR A 396 -13.57 5.56 -20.86
C THR A 396 -13.76 7.05 -21.01
N ARG A 397 -13.84 7.76 -19.89
CA ARG A 397 -13.97 9.23 -19.84
C ARG A 397 -12.92 9.83 -18.92
N ARG A 398 -12.53 11.06 -19.19
CA ARG A 398 -11.74 11.86 -18.25
C ARG A 398 -12.63 12.32 -17.09
N ILE A 399 -12.05 12.46 -15.92
CA ILE A 399 -12.72 12.93 -14.71
C ILE A 399 -11.96 14.06 -14.01
N ASP A 400 -10.89 14.53 -14.60
CA ASP A 400 -9.98 15.57 -14.11
C ASP A 400 -10.13 16.89 -14.86
N ASP A 401 -11.32 17.20 -15.35
CA ASP A 401 -11.59 18.40 -16.16
C ASP A 401 -11.18 19.73 -15.47
N ARG A 402 -10.99 19.72 -14.15
CA ARG A 402 -10.57 20.86 -13.34
C ARG A 402 -9.11 20.81 -12.91
N LEU A 403 -8.38 19.75 -13.27
CA LEU A 403 -7.01 19.48 -12.81
C LEU A 403 -6.06 19.22 -13.99
N GLU A 404 -6.40 19.66 -15.20
CA GLU A 404 -5.60 19.32 -16.38
C GLU A 404 -4.15 19.79 -16.23
N ASP A 405 -3.94 21.04 -15.81
CA ASP A 405 -2.61 21.58 -15.56
C ASP A 405 -1.92 20.93 -14.35
N PHE A 406 -2.67 20.60 -13.30
CA PHE A 406 -2.10 19.92 -12.13
C PHE A 406 -1.46 18.57 -12.50
N THR A 407 -2.17 17.75 -13.26
CA THR A 407 -1.66 16.43 -13.63
C THR A 407 -0.44 16.49 -14.53
N THR A 408 -0.28 17.55 -15.34
CA THR A 408 0.86 17.71 -16.25
C THR A 408 2.05 18.40 -15.60
N ASP A 409 1.84 19.34 -14.71
CA ASP A 409 2.87 20.23 -14.18
C ASP A 409 3.39 19.76 -12.80
N VAL A 410 2.53 19.22 -11.96
CA VAL A 410 2.87 18.87 -10.57
C VAL A 410 3.38 17.43 -10.43
N ILE A 411 2.83 16.47 -11.20
CA ILE A 411 3.25 15.08 -11.11
C ILE A 411 4.54 14.85 -11.90
N ASN A 412 5.56 14.30 -11.24
CA ASN A 412 6.81 13.94 -11.90
C ASN A 412 6.64 12.66 -12.73
N PHE A 413 6.44 12.81 -14.02
CA PHE A 413 6.30 11.66 -14.93
C PHE A 413 7.60 10.86 -15.13
N GLY A 414 8.77 11.39 -14.76
CA GLY A 414 10.03 10.65 -14.74
C GLY A 414 10.03 9.52 -13.70
N GLU A 415 9.30 9.71 -12.60
CA GLU A 415 9.16 8.77 -11.48
C GLU A 415 7.78 8.10 -11.45
N PHE A 416 7.07 8.06 -12.58
CA PHE A 416 5.68 7.56 -12.64
C PHE A 416 5.53 6.08 -12.26
N GLY A 417 6.60 5.30 -12.36
CA GLY A 417 6.65 3.91 -11.90
C GLY A 417 6.40 3.77 -10.40
N LYS A 418 6.69 4.82 -9.61
CA LYS A 418 6.48 4.88 -8.16
C LYS A 418 5.06 5.32 -7.76
N VAL A 419 4.22 5.77 -8.70
CA VAL A 419 2.84 6.16 -8.39
C VAL A 419 2.08 4.97 -7.82
N PHE A 420 1.45 5.19 -6.67
CA PHE A 420 0.69 4.17 -5.97
C PHE A 420 -0.72 4.68 -5.64
N CYS A 421 -1.72 3.93 -6.05
CA CYS A 421 -3.12 4.29 -5.84
C CYS A 421 -3.84 3.25 -5.01
N GLU A 422 -4.59 3.71 -4.00
CA GLU A 422 -5.47 2.85 -3.21
C GLU A 422 -6.73 3.62 -2.75
N ARG A 423 -7.81 2.90 -2.46
CA ARG A 423 -9.07 3.46 -1.98
C ARG A 423 -9.17 3.32 -0.47
N SER A 424 -9.56 4.38 0.24
CA SER A 424 -10.02 4.29 1.62
C SER A 424 -11.50 3.90 1.62
N TYR A 425 -11.83 2.70 2.15
CA TYR A 425 -13.22 2.25 2.22
C TYR A 425 -13.98 2.95 3.36
N ALA A 426 -13.30 3.29 4.44
CA ALA A 426 -13.92 3.95 5.59
C ALA A 426 -14.44 5.35 5.25
N ASN A 427 -13.64 6.12 4.52
CA ASN A 427 -13.93 7.52 4.22
C ASN A 427 -14.34 7.76 2.75
N THR A 428 -14.52 6.69 1.97
CA THR A 428 -14.87 6.76 0.53
C THR A 428 -13.94 7.62 -0.32
N ARG A 429 -12.70 7.79 0.14
CA ARG A 429 -11.66 8.56 -0.54
C ARG A 429 -10.77 7.66 -1.35
N TRP A 430 -10.23 8.18 -2.43
CA TRP A 430 -9.12 7.54 -3.10
C TRP A 430 -7.85 8.33 -2.87
N TRP A 431 -6.76 7.62 -2.77
CA TRP A 431 -5.43 8.14 -2.57
C TRP A 431 -4.58 7.84 -3.79
N THR A 432 -3.90 8.85 -4.31
CA THR A 432 -2.87 8.69 -5.33
C THR A 432 -1.58 9.29 -4.79
N LEU A 433 -0.66 8.43 -4.40
CA LEU A 433 0.68 8.83 -3.99
C LEU A 433 1.53 9.08 -5.23
N PHE A 434 2.27 10.18 -5.24
CA PHE A 434 3.13 10.54 -6.36
C PHE A 434 4.34 11.35 -5.90
N ASN A 435 5.36 11.41 -6.77
CA ASN A 435 6.46 12.34 -6.62
C ASN A 435 6.07 13.70 -7.22
N ASN A 436 6.21 14.77 -6.42
CA ASN A 436 5.93 16.13 -6.85
C ASN A 436 7.17 16.70 -7.56
N ASN A 437 6.98 17.23 -8.76
CA ASN A 437 8.03 17.78 -9.62
C ASN A 437 8.78 18.99 -9.02
N ASP A 438 8.14 19.71 -8.08
CA ASP A 438 8.73 20.86 -7.39
C ASP A 438 9.72 20.48 -6.27
N VAL A 439 9.81 19.18 -5.93
CA VAL A 439 10.66 18.67 -4.86
C VAL A 439 11.83 17.89 -5.46
N THR A 440 13.01 18.08 -4.93
CA THR A 440 14.26 17.51 -5.48
C THR A 440 14.50 16.04 -5.11
N ASP A 441 13.69 15.47 -4.23
CA ASP A 441 13.75 14.04 -3.96
C ASP A 441 12.98 13.27 -5.05
N ASN A 442 13.41 12.05 -5.37
CA ASN A 442 12.77 11.21 -6.39
C ASN A 442 11.77 10.22 -5.77
N GLU A 443 11.25 10.50 -4.58
CA GLU A 443 10.35 9.62 -3.85
C GLU A 443 8.94 10.20 -3.75
N ASN A 444 7.96 9.36 -3.44
CA ASN A 444 6.59 9.82 -3.20
C ASN A 444 6.56 10.75 -1.97
N ASN A 445 6.18 11.99 -2.19
CA ASN A 445 6.16 13.05 -1.18
C ASN A 445 4.83 13.81 -1.13
N SER A 446 3.92 13.45 -2.01
CA SER A 446 2.61 14.08 -2.14
C SER A 446 1.53 13.06 -2.45
N ALA A 447 0.30 13.37 -2.09
CA ALA A 447 -0.87 12.60 -2.46
C ALA A 447 -1.96 13.50 -3.05
N LEU A 448 -2.57 13.05 -4.14
CA LEU A 448 -3.82 13.60 -4.64
C LEU A 448 -4.97 12.78 -4.07
N ILE A 449 -5.89 13.45 -3.40
CA ILE A 449 -7.04 12.85 -2.75
C ILE A 449 -8.31 13.24 -3.48
N TYR A 450 -9.14 12.27 -3.80
CA TYR A 450 -10.49 12.50 -4.29
C TYR A 450 -11.49 11.95 -3.30
N ASP A 451 -12.41 12.78 -2.90
CA ASP A 451 -13.52 12.38 -2.04
C ASP A 451 -14.73 12.06 -2.91
N ASP A 452 -15.20 10.81 -2.87
CA ASP A 452 -16.32 10.34 -3.70
C ASP A 452 -17.68 10.90 -3.23
N ILE A 453 -17.77 11.43 -2.01
CA ILE A 453 -18.98 12.06 -1.48
C ILE A 453 -19.08 13.51 -1.97
N SER A 454 -18.07 14.31 -1.72
CA SER A 454 -18.02 15.72 -2.13
C SER A 454 -17.71 15.90 -3.61
N LYS A 455 -17.16 14.87 -4.28
CA LYS A 455 -16.65 14.90 -5.67
C LYS A 455 -15.54 15.93 -5.86
N ALA A 456 -14.78 16.18 -4.83
CA ALA A 456 -13.74 17.19 -4.77
C ALA A 456 -12.35 16.58 -4.71
N PHE A 457 -11.39 17.23 -5.35
CA PHE A 457 -9.98 16.92 -5.24
C PHE A 457 -9.31 17.83 -4.22
N THR A 458 -8.35 17.30 -3.49
CA THR A 458 -7.43 18.02 -2.60
C THR A 458 -6.05 17.38 -2.65
N THR A 459 -5.03 18.06 -2.15
CA THR A 459 -3.66 17.52 -2.09
C THR A 459 -3.21 17.36 -0.65
N TYR A 460 -2.36 16.36 -0.41
CA TYR A 460 -1.68 16.18 0.88
C TYR A 460 -0.17 16.15 0.65
N THR A 461 0.56 16.80 1.53
CA THR A 461 2.01 16.64 1.65
C THR A 461 2.26 15.50 2.62
N ILE A 462 2.77 14.37 2.12
CA ILE A 462 2.94 13.15 2.92
C ILE A 462 4.01 12.25 2.30
N LYS A 463 4.86 11.63 3.14
CA LYS A 463 5.96 10.76 2.71
C LYS A 463 5.63 9.29 2.96
N ILE A 464 4.70 8.78 2.18
CA ILE A 464 4.28 7.37 2.18
C ILE A 464 4.62 6.77 0.82
N ASN A 465 5.20 5.57 0.80
CA ASN A 465 5.63 4.89 -0.42
C ASN A 465 4.53 4.01 -1.03
N CYS A 466 3.79 3.29 -0.19
CA CYS A 466 2.68 2.43 -0.63
C CYS A 466 1.55 2.43 0.38
N LEU A 467 0.38 1.99 -0.07
CA LEU A 467 -0.82 1.83 0.74
C LEU A 467 -1.32 0.38 0.65
N GLY A 468 -2.10 -0.04 1.63
CA GLY A 468 -2.76 -1.34 1.61
C GLY A 468 -3.69 -1.49 2.79
N TYR A 469 -4.34 -2.64 2.87
CA TYR A 469 -5.24 -2.95 3.96
C TYR A 469 -4.64 -3.96 4.91
N GLY A 470 -4.78 -3.68 6.19
CA GLY A 470 -4.50 -4.61 7.27
C GLY A 470 -5.68 -4.75 8.20
N ASP A 471 -5.73 -5.86 8.89
CA ASP A 471 -6.56 -6.03 10.07
C ASP A 471 -5.67 -5.97 11.30
N PHE A 472 -6.15 -5.33 12.32
CA PHE A 472 -5.58 -5.43 13.65
C PHE A 472 -6.69 -5.80 14.61
N SER A 473 -6.47 -6.85 15.36
CA SER A 473 -7.27 -7.13 16.53
C SER A 473 -6.68 -6.30 17.67
N ARG A 474 -7.42 -5.35 18.18
CA ARG A 474 -7.20 -4.93 19.57
C ARG A 474 -7.94 -5.94 20.41
N ASP A 475 -7.26 -6.98 20.88
CA ASP A 475 -7.75 -7.80 21.98
C ASP A 475 -7.81 -6.89 23.22
N TYR A 476 -8.93 -6.25 23.42
CA TYR A 476 -9.25 -5.68 24.72
C TYR A 476 -9.69 -6.84 25.61
N GLY A 477 -8.76 -7.44 26.35
CA GLY A 477 -9.09 -8.33 27.45
C GLY A 477 -9.72 -7.55 28.60
N LEU A 478 -10.47 -8.23 29.47
CA LEU A 478 -10.93 -7.63 30.73
C LEU A 478 -9.77 -7.02 31.55
N ASP A 479 -8.55 -7.47 31.32
CA ASP A 479 -7.33 -6.97 31.98
C ASP A 479 -6.85 -5.62 31.42
N ASP A 480 -7.28 -5.23 30.21
CA ASP A 480 -6.98 -3.92 29.62
C ASP A 480 -7.81 -2.78 30.24
N PHE A 481 -8.85 -3.13 30.99
CA PHE A 481 -9.66 -2.22 31.80
C PHE A 481 -9.07 -2.00 33.20
N THR A 482 -7.74 -2.09 33.32
CA THR A 482 -7.08 -1.79 34.59
C THR A 482 -6.95 -0.28 34.81
N VAL A 483 -6.88 0.11 36.08
CA VAL A 483 -6.66 1.51 36.54
C VAL A 483 -5.48 2.22 35.87
N ALA A 484 -4.53 1.48 35.30
CA ALA A 484 -3.37 2.04 34.59
C ALA A 484 -3.67 2.50 33.16
N ASN A 485 -4.72 1.98 32.54
CA ASN A 485 -5.17 2.34 31.19
C ASN A 485 -6.48 3.13 31.21
N GLY A 486 -6.75 3.82 32.32
CA GLY A 486 -8.01 4.45 32.71
C GLY A 486 -8.79 5.08 31.56
N PHE A 487 -10.05 4.69 31.48
CA PHE A 487 -11.02 5.43 30.67
C PHE A 487 -11.40 6.69 31.46
N PHE A 488 -11.20 7.83 30.82
CA PHE A 488 -11.57 9.11 31.41
C PHE A 488 -12.82 9.66 30.73
N ASP A 489 -13.72 10.21 31.50
CA ASP A 489 -14.81 11.01 30.99
C ASP A 489 -14.23 12.23 30.24
N PRO A 490 -14.50 12.40 28.93
CA PRO A 490 -13.95 13.50 28.14
C PRO A 490 -14.45 14.89 28.59
N GLU A 491 -15.55 14.96 29.36
CA GLU A 491 -16.09 16.23 29.87
C GLU A 491 -15.55 16.59 31.25
N THR A 492 -15.36 15.60 32.11
CA THR A 492 -14.95 15.83 33.53
C THR A 492 -13.48 15.49 33.79
N GLY A 493 -12.84 14.67 32.95
CA GLY A 493 -11.49 14.15 33.16
C GLY A 493 -11.39 13.18 34.34
N GLU A 494 -12.50 12.71 34.86
CA GLU A 494 -12.54 11.71 35.93
C GLU A 494 -12.42 10.29 35.36
N GLU A 495 -11.77 9.41 36.11
CA GLU A 495 -11.60 8.00 35.78
C GLU A 495 -12.93 7.27 35.86
N LEU A 496 -13.37 6.66 34.76
CA LEU A 496 -14.63 5.89 34.71
C LEU A 496 -14.39 4.46 35.17
N SER A 497 -15.18 3.99 36.10
CA SER A 497 -15.24 2.57 36.47
C SER A 497 -16.20 1.82 35.53
N LEU A 498 -16.10 0.48 35.48
CA LEU A 498 -17.04 -0.37 34.71
C LEU A 498 -18.51 -0.21 35.15
N GLU A 499 -18.75 0.33 36.37
CA GLU A 499 -20.08 0.56 36.92
C GLU A 499 -20.68 1.91 36.46
N ASP A 500 -19.86 2.81 35.93
CA ASP A 500 -20.26 4.14 35.46
C ASP A 500 -20.68 4.15 33.97
N TYR A 501 -20.57 3.00 33.29
CA TYR A 501 -20.99 2.87 31.89
C TYR A 501 -22.52 2.76 31.81
N ASP A 502 -23.09 3.62 30.96
CA ASP A 502 -24.51 3.64 30.62
C ASP A 502 -24.94 2.26 30.08
N GLU A 503 -26.14 1.79 30.48
CA GLU A 503 -26.71 0.48 30.14
C GLU A 503 -26.84 0.25 28.61
N ASP A 504 -26.64 1.29 27.78
CA ASP A 504 -26.68 1.23 26.33
C ASP A 504 -25.33 0.81 25.67
N LEU A 505 -24.23 0.74 26.43
CA LEU A 505 -22.95 0.22 25.95
C LEU A 505 -22.94 -1.32 26.02
N THR A 506 -23.49 -1.95 25.02
CA THR A 506 -23.44 -3.41 24.90
C THR A 506 -22.07 -3.88 24.41
N LEU A 507 -21.64 -5.11 24.77
CA LEU A 507 -20.47 -5.81 24.24
C LEU A 507 -20.49 -5.94 22.70
N GLN A 508 -21.55 -5.52 22.03
CA GLN A 508 -21.71 -5.43 20.57
C GLN A 508 -21.50 -4.03 20.03
N SER A 509 -21.15 -3.05 20.87
CA SER A 509 -20.81 -1.71 20.38
C SER A 509 -19.56 -1.76 19.50
N TYR A 510 -19.43 -0.80 18.59
CA TYR A 510 -18.34 -0.69 17.61
C TYR A 510 -16.92 -0.77 18.24
N PHE A 511 -16.77 -0.38 19.49
CA PHE A 511 -15.52 -0.45 20.26
C PHE A 511 -15.04 -1.88 20.57
N TRP A 512 -15.94 -2.87 20.54
CA TRP A 512 -15.67 -4.25 20.92
C TRP A 512 -15.60 -5.21 19.72
N GLN A 513 -15.71 -4.69 18.50
CA GLN A 513 -15.64 -5.54 17.31
C GLN A 513 -14.20 -5.93 17.02
N ASP A 514 -13.96 -7.21 17.09
CA ASP A 514 -12.73 -7.88 16.69
C ASP A 514 -12.40 -7.58 15.21
N GLY A 515 -11.16 -7.15 14.94
CA GLY A 515 -10.66 -7.02 13.58
C GLY A 515 -11.16 -5.81 12.79
N GLN A 516 -10.79 -4.60 13.19
CA GLN A 516 -11.02 -3.42 12.36
C GLN A 516 -10.09 -3.41 11.14
N GLU A 517 -10.69 -3.26 9.96
CA GLU A 517 -9.96 -3.04 8.72
C GLU A 517 -9.49 -1.59 8.64
N ALA A 518 -8.18 -1.38 8.54
CA ALA A 518 -7.59 -0.06 8.41
C ALA A 518 -6.80 0.09 7.13
N LEU A 519 -6.80 1.32 6.60
CA LEU A 519 -5.87 1.72 5.57
C LEU A 519 -4.50 1.92 6.21
N LEU A 520 -3.52 1.15 5.76
CA LEU A 520 -2.14 1.23 6.21
C LEU A 520 -1.27 1.90 5.15
N GLY A 521 -0.32 2.71 5.59
CA GLY A 521 0.69 3.33 4.75
C GLY A 521 2.08 2.86 5.14
N GLY A 522 2.91 2.51 4.18
CA GLY A 522 4.30 2.13 4.40
C GLY A 522 5.28 3.19 3.91
N ASP A 523 6.33 3.47 4.67
CA ASP A 523 7.36 4.44 4.31
C ASP A 523 8.59 3.79 3.64
N LEU A 524 9.61 4.60 3.39
CA LEU A 524 10.87 4.18 2.79
C LEU A 524 11.83 3.47 3.76
N ASN A 525 11.55 3.52 5.06
CA ASN A 525 12.44 3.01 6.10
C ASN A 525 11.90 1.74 6.77
N GLY A 526 10.80 1.18 6.24
CA GLY A 526 10.17 -0.01 6.79
C GLY A 526 9.09 0.27 7.83
N SER A 527 8.79 1.53 8.15
CA SER A 527 7.70 1.85 9.07
C SER A 527 6.35 1.70 8.38
N ILE A 528 5.37 1.21 9.12
CA ILE A 528 3.97 1.08 8.70
C ILE A 528 3.11 1.88 9.66
N PHE A 529 2.19 2.66 9.10
CA PHE A 529 1.32 3.57 9.83
C PHE A 529 -0.15 3.25 9.55
N ILE A 530 -1.01 3.51 10.53
CA ILE A 530 -2.46 3.54 10.33
C ILE A 530 -2.82 4.94 9.84
N MET A 531 -3.41 5.01 8.68
CA MET A 531 -3.76 6.25 8.02
C MET A 531 -5.07 6.81 8.57
N GLU A 532 -5.24 8.13 8.50
CA GLU A 532 -6.49 8.83 8.83
C GLU A 532 -6.97 8.61 10.28
N GLN A 533 -6.06 8.61 11.27
CA GLN A 533 -6.40 8.39 12.68
C GLN A 533 -6.06 9.54 13.62
N ASP A 534 -4.87 10.12 13.50
CA ASP A 534 -4.34 11.06 14.49
C ASP A 534 -4.47 12.53 14.08
N GLY A 535 -4.23 13.44 15.02
CA GLY A 535 -4.21 14.88 14.76
C GLY A 535 -2.92 15.40 14.14
N ASP A 536 -1.87 14.56 14.12
CA ASP A 536 -0.53 14.84 13.61
C ASP A 536 0.04 13.68 12.77
N ASP A 537 1.18 13.88 12.16
CA ASP A 537 1.91 12.87 11.38
C ASP A 537 2.97 12.20 12.27
N TYR A 538 2.53 11.32 13.15
CA TYR A 538 3.41 10.60 14.08
C TYR A 538 4.30 11.56 14.91
N GLY A 539 3.69 12.60 15.47
CA GLY A 539 4.34 13.62 16.29
C GLY A 539 4.81 14.85 15.52
N ASP A 540 4.68 14.86 14.19
CA ASP A 540 4.96 16.04 13.37
C ASP A 540 3.67 16.82 13.10
N ASP A 541 3.70 18.12 13.33
CA ASP A 541 2.57 19.01 13.07
C ASP A 541 2.20 19.07 11.59
N ILE A 542 0.91 18.87 11.27
CA ILE A 542 0.40 19.02 9.92
C ILE A 542 0.15 20.52 9.63
N SER A 543 0.90 21.07 8.70
CA SER A 543 0.64 22.40 8.15
C SER A 543 -0.44 22.32 7.07
N SER A 544 -1.50 23.08 7.21
CA SER A 544 -2.62 23.10 6.25
C SER A 544 -2.73 24.45 5.58
N THR A 545 -2.84 24.47 4.25
CA THR A 545 -3.01 25.67 3.45
C THR A 545 -4.17 25.52 2.48
N PHE A 546 -4.92 26.58 2.29
CA PHE A 546 -5.90 26.67 1.21
C PHE A 546 -6.01 28.14 0.72
N THR A 547 -6.20 28.27 -0.57
CA THR A 547 -6.42 29.56 -1.23
C THR A 547 -7.71 29.46 -2.03
N THR A 548 -8.69 30.30 -1.69
CA THR A 548 -9.97 30.35 -2.41
C THR A 548 -9.81 31.06 -3.75
N ALA A 549 -10.73 30.80 -4.66
CA ALA A 549 -10.86 31.58 -5.88
C ALA A 549 -10.98 33.09 -5.57
N ALA A 550 -10.47 33.92 -6.46
CA ALA A 550 -10.53 35.36 -6.27
C ALA A 550 -11.98 35.87 -6.26
N TRP A 551 -12.39 36.46 -5.18
CA TRP A 551 -13.74 37.01 -5.06
C TRP A 551 -13.84 38.36 -5.74
N ASN A 552 -14.71 38.49 -6.74
CA ASN A 552 -15.07 39.76 -7.35
C ASN A 552 -16.44 40.22 -6.81
N PRO A 553 -16.47 41.21 -5.88
CA PRO A 553 -17.73 41.68 -5.31
C PRO A 553 -18.65 42.41 -6.32
N PHE A 554 -18.17 42.66 -7.54
CA PHE A 554 -18.88 43.41 -8.58
C PHE A 554 -19.31 42.55 -9.78
N LYS A 555 -19.22 41.22 -9.68
CA LYS A 555 -19.53 40.31 -10.80
C LYS A 555 -21.05 40.28 -11.16
N ASP A 556 -21.91 40.84 -10.31
CA ASP A 556 -23.36 40.88 -10.49
C ASP A 556 -23.91 42.29 -10.80
N GLU A 557 -23.08 43.26 -11.24
CA GLU A 557 -23.53 44.57 -11.75
C GLU A 557 -23.44 44.64 -13.28
#